data_1c3dd54c32a26739fbf5c9d590d4b600
#
_entry.id   1c3dd54c32a26739fbf5c9d590d4b600
#
_cell.length_a   1.000
_cell.length_b   1.000
_cell.length_c   1.000
_cell.angle_alpha   90.00
_cell.angle_beta   90.00
_cell.angle_gamma   90.00
#
_symmetry.space_group_name_H-M   'P 1'
#
loop_
_entity.id
_entity.type
_entity.pdbx_description
1 polymer ?
#
loop_
_entity_poly.entity_id
_entity_poly.type
_entity_poly.pdbx_seq_one_letter_code
_entity_poly.pdbx_strand_id
1 'polypeptide(L)'
;MTDQDLVQAGDMLVKAMGYWPSFHDAEVMKVSRTSDSCTVTIHVFEMTDQHDSAGCCVLRKHDLVELCMLGLQPDSLPSTYERDVLNRLGFQRDGSHVRVDFESHMDRGGEVLCKEVLVKSVLPYITGARS
;
A
#
# COMPACT_ATOMS: atom_id res chain seq x y z
N MET A 1 -6.81 8.69 -16.05
CA MET A 1 -5.58 8.57 -15.23
C MET A 1 -5.78 7.47 -14.21
N THR A 2 -4.87 6.53 -14.16
CA THR A 2 -4.97 5.40 -13.22
C THR A 2 -4.22 5.71 -11.93
N ASP A 3 -4.43 4.88 -10.90
CA ASP A 3 -3.71 5.02 -9.63
C ASP A 3 -2.20 4.99 -9.85
N GLN A 4 -1.73 4.09 -10.71
CA GLN A 4 -0.30 3.98 -11.02
C GLN A 4 0.27 5.29 -11.56
N ASP A 5 -0.50 6.02 -12.35
CA ASP A 5 -0.04 7.27 -12.95
C ASP A 5 0.16 8.38 -11.93
N LEU A 6 -0.47 8.27 -10.77
CA LEU A 6 -0.38 9.25 -9.70
C LEU A 6 0.76 8.93 -8.72
N VAL A 7 1.39 7.78 -8.86
CA VAL A 7 2.45 7.33 -7.95
C VAL A 7 3.76 7.28 -8.72
N GLN A 8 4.74 8.05 -8.27
CA GLN A 8 6.06 8.07 -8.90
C GLN A 8 6.76 6.73 -8.63
N ALA A 9 7.53 6.28 -9.62
CA ALA A 9 8.23 5.00 -9.58
C ALA A 9 7.29 3.81 -9.35
N GLY A 10 6.01 3.95 -9.70
CA GLY A 10 5.04 2.88 -9.58
C GLY A 10 5.37 1.66 -10.44
N ASP A 11 6.18 1.84 -11.49
CA ASP A 11 6.65 0.75 -12.32
C ASP A 11 7.48 -0.28 -11.55
N MET A 12 8.12 0.12 -10.44
CA MET A 12 8.85 -0.81 -9.59
C MET A 12 7.89 -1.87 -9.01
N LEU A 13 6.71 -1.43 -8.60
CA LEU A 13 5.71 -2.33 -8.04
C LEU A 13 5.09 -3.20 -9.13
N VAL A 14 4.83 -2.62 -10.30
CA VAL A 14 4.30 -3.37 -11.44
C VAL A 14 5.29 -4.43 -11.89
N LYS A 15 6.59 -4.13 -11.90
CA LYS A 15 7.60 -5.13 -12.25
C LYS A 15 7.61 -6.31 -11.27
N ALA A 16 7.47 -6.01 -9.98
CA ALA A 16 7.51 -7.05 -8.95
C ALA A 16 6.25 -7.93 -8.99
N MET A 17 5.09 -7.32 -9.15
CA MET A 17 3.81 -8.02 -9.09
C MET A 17 3.31 -8.49 -10.46
N GLY A 18 3.76 -7.87 -11.54
CA GLY A 18 3.25 -8.11 -12.88
C GLY A 18 2.06 -7.24 -13.24
N TYR A 19 1.57 -6.46 -12.31
CA TYR A 19 0.44 -5.54 -12.49
C TYR A 19 0.36 -4.63 -11.27
N TRP A 20 -0.43 -3.56 -11.35
CA TRP A 20 -0.68 -2.70 -10.20
C TRP A 20 -1.66 -3.41 -9.26
N PRO A 21 -1.26 -3.76 -8.03
CA PRO A 21 -2.13 -4.54 -7.14
C PRO A 21 -3.31 -3.71 -6.63
N SER A 22 -4.36 -4.41 -6.23
CA SER A 22 -5.55 -3.77 -5.66
C SER A 22 -5.37 -3.34 -4.21
N PHE A 23 -4.38 -3.88 -3.53
CA PHE A 23 -4.15 -3.71 -2.09
C PHE A 23 -5.25 -4.29 -1.22
N HIS A 24 -6.19 -5.01 -1.80
CA HIS A 24 -7.22 -5.70 -1.03
C HIS A 24 -6.59 -6.78 -0.15
N ASP A 25 -6.90 -6.77 1.13
CA ASP A 25 -6.34 -7.65 2.15
C ASP A 25 -4.84 -7.44 2.41
N ALA A 26 -4.26 -6.38 1.88
CA ALA A 26 -2.87 -6.05 2.16
C ALA A 26 -2.71 -5.59 3.60
N GLU A 27 -1.61 -6.00 4.23
CA GLU A 27 -1.34 -5.66 5.63
C GLU A 27 -0.38 -4.49 5.73
N VAL A 28 -0.72 -3.53 6.59
CA VAL A 28 0.16 -2.41 6.91
C VAL A 28 1.19 -2.91 7.91
N MET A 29 2.46 -2.94 7.51
CA MET A 29 3.54 -3.49 8.34
C MET A 29 4.20 -2.43 9.19
N LYS A 30 4.25 -1.20 8.69
CA LYS A 30 4.94 -0.12 9.38
C LYS A 30 4.43 1.23 8.91
N VAL A 31 4.34 2.18 9.82
CA VAL A 31 4.00 3.58 9.51
C VAL A 31 5.06 4.46 10.15
N SER A 32 5.75 5.26 9.33
CA SER A 32 6.80 6.16 9.80
C SER A 32 6.47 7.57 9.37
N ARG A 33 6.44 8.51 10.32
CA ARG A 33 6.03 9.89 10.08
C ARG A 33 7.14 10.86 10.38
N THR A 34 7.19 11.92 9.57
CA THR A 34 7.99 13.12 9.88
C THR A 34 7.03 14.31 9.91
N SER A 35 7.57 15.54 10.00
CA SER A 35 6.73 16.72 10.07
C SER A 35 5.88 16.95 8.80
N ASP A 36 6.36 16.51 7.64
CA ASP A 36 5.71 16.79 6.36
C ASP A 36 5.64 15.58 5.43
N SER A 37 6.01 14.41 5.93
CA SER A 37 5.96 13.19 5.12
C SER A 37 5.57 11.98 5.93
N CYS A 38 5.15 10.93 5.22
CA CYS A 38 4.79 9.67 5.84
C CYS A 38 5.18 8.53 4.92
N THR A 39 5.84 7.52 5.46
CA THR A 39 6.17 6.30 4.73
C THR A 39 5.38 5.15 5.33
N VAL A 40 4.65 4.44 4.48
CA VAL A 40 3.85 3.29 4.88
C VAL A 40 4.43 2.06 4.17
N THR A 41 4.77 1.04 4.94
CA THR A 41 5.24 -0.24 4.40
C THR A 41 4.09 -1.20 4.38
N ILE A 42 3.78 -1.74 3.22
CA ILE A 42 2.60 -2.59 3.02
C ILE A 42 3.03 -3.93 2.44
N HIS A 43 2.52 -5.00 3.03
CA HIS A 43 2.71 -6.35 2.51
C HIS A 43 1.63 -6.63 1.48
N VAL A 44 2.04 -6.75 0.22
CA VAL A 44 1.15 -7.06 -0.90
C VAL A 44 1.42 -8.49 -1.38
N PHE A 45 0.43 -9.09 -2.01
CA PHE A 45 0.54 -10.45 -2.52
C PHE A 45 -0.48 -10.66 -3.63
N GLU A 46 -0.28 -11.75 -4.40
CA GLU A 46 -1.23 -12.18 -5.41
C GLU A 46 -2.08 -13.32 -4.84
N MET A 47 -3.39 -13.15 -4.87
CA MET A 47 -4.33 -14.20 -4.50
C MET A 47 -4.64 -15.04 -5.72
N THR A 48 -4.44 -16.36 -5.64
CA THR A 48 -4.65 -17.25 -6.77
C THR A 48 -5.99 -17.97 -6.66
N ASP A 49 -6.41 -18.62 -7.75
CA ASP A 49 -7.59 -19.47 -7.76
C ASP A 49 -7.33 -20.85 -7.15
N GLN A 50 -6.08 -21.15 -6.85
CA GLN A 50 -5.69 -22.45 -6.30
C GLN A 50 -5.95 -22.49 -4.80
N HIS A 51 -6.29 -23.67 -4.31
CA HIS A 51 -6.53 -23.89 -2.89
C HIS A 51 -5.57 -24.95 -2.38
N ASP A 52 -5.14 -24.78 -1.13
CA ASP A 52 -4.29 -25.77 -0.48
C ASP A 52 -5.14 -26.91 0.10
N SER A 53 -4.51 -27.84 0.80
CA SER A 53 -5.19 -29.00 1.37
C SER A 53 -6.22 -28.63 2.45
N ALA A 54 -6.11 -27.43 3.02
CA ALA A 54 -7.06 -26.94 4.02
C ALA A 54 -8.20 -26.12 3.39
N GLY A 55 -8.20 -25.93 2.07
CA GLY A 55 -9.21 -25.16 1.36
C GLY A 55 -8.97 -23.66 1.32
N CYS A 56 -7.81 -23.20 1.78
CA CYS A 56 -7.45 -21.79 1.74
C CYS A 56 -6.82 -21.42 0.40
N CYS A 57 -7.08 -20.20 -0.06
CA CYS A 57 -6.46 -19.70 -1.29
C CYS A 57 -4.95 -19.67 -1.16
N VAL A 58 -4.26 -20.12 -2.21
CA VAL A 58 -2.80 -20.05 -2.27
C VAL A 58 -2.40 -18.63 -2.64
N LEU A 59 -1.54 -18.03 -1.83
CA LEU A 59 -1.01 -16.69 -2.06
C LEU A 59 0.41 -16.80 -2.59
N ARG A 60 0.78 -15.88 -3.45
CA ARG A 60 2.15 -15.82 -3.99
C ARG A 60 2.54 -14.38 -4.30
N LYS A 61 3.78 -14.19 -4.76
CA LYS A 61 4.35 -12.88 -5.07
C LYS A 61 4.27 -11.94 -3.87
N HIS A 62 4.71 -12.44 -2.71
CA HIS A 62 4.73 -11.62 -1.51
C HIS A 62 5.84 -10.58 -1.59
N ASP A 63 5.47 -9.31 -1.51
CA ASP A 63 6.40 -8.19 -1.54
C ASP A 63 6.06 -7.18 -0.45
N LEU A 64 7.09 -6.50 0.04
CA LEU A 64 6.93 -5.33 0.89
C LEU A 64 7.16 -4.10 0.03
N VAL A 65 6.14 -3.26 -0.07
CA VAL A 65 6.25 -1.99 -0.79
C VAL A 65 6.29 -0.85 0.22
N GLU A 66 7.25 0.05 0.05
CA GLU A 66 7.29 1.28 0.82
C GLU A 66 6.72 2.40 -0.03
N LEU A 67 5.60 2.96 0.43
CA LEU A 67 4.97 4.14 -0.20
C LEU A 67 5.30 5.36 0.63
N CYS A 68 5.88 6.36 0.01
CA CYS A 68 6.23 7.61 0.67
C CYS A 68 5.33 8.73 0.17
N MET A 69 4.66 9.41 1.10
CA MET A 69 3.80 10.56 0.82
C MET A 69 4.54 11.80 1.24
N LEU A 70 4.85 12.66 0.27
CA LEU A 70 5.65 13.86 0.48
C LEU A 70 4.78 15.12 0.43
N GLY A 71 5.14 16.10 1.23
CA GLY A 71 4.41 17.36 1.24
C GLY A 71 3.01 17.22 1.78
N LEU A 72 2.89 16.57 2.94
CA LEU A 72 1.58 16.41 3.61
C LEU A 72 0.98 17.77 3.94
N GLN A 73 -0.32 17.90 3.69
CA GLN A 73 -1.05 19.07 4.16
C GLN A 73 -1.15 19.06 5.69
N PRO A 74 -1.20 20.23 6.33
CA PRO A 74 -1.42 20.29 7.78
C PRO A 74 -2.68 19.50 8.15
N ASP A 75 -2.60 18.75 9.23
CA ASP A 75 -3.69 17.93 9.74
C ASP A 75 -4.09 16.75 8.85
N SER A 76 -3.34 16.51 7.76
CA SER A 76 -3.60 15.39 6.86
C SER A 76 -2.62 14.27 7.20
N LEU A 77 -3.04 13.39 8.11
CA LEU A 77 -2.23 12.25 8.53
C LEU A 77 -3.02 10.97 8.35
N PRO A 78 -2.36 9.90 7.88
CA PRO A 78 -3.06 8.62 7.80
C PRO A 78 -3.43 8.15 9.20
N SER A 79 -4.66 7.68 9.36
CA SER A 79 -5.11 7.08 10.60
C SER A 79 -5.00 5.56 10.58
N THR A 80 -4.28 5.03 9.62
CA THR A 80 -3.94 3.61 9.59
C THR A 80 -2.80 3.32 10.56
N TYR A 81 -2.76 2.11 11.07
CA TYR A 81 -1.79 1.66 12.07
C TYR A 81 -1.11 0.39 11.60
N GLU A 82 0.01 0.06 12.22
CA GLU A 82 0.68 -1.21 12.01
C GLU A 82 -0.29 -2.37 12.29
N ARG A 83 -0.21 -3.40 11.44
CA ARG A 83 -1.05 -4.59 11.45
C ARG A 83 -2.49 -4.35 10.99
N ASP A 84 -2.81 -3.15 10.51
CA ASP A 84 -4.07 -2.91 9.85
C ASP A 84 -4.13 -3.71 8.54
N VAL A 85 -5.32 -4.20 8.20
CA VAL A 85 -5.54 -4.89 6.93
C VAL A 85 -6.44 -4.00 6.09
N LEU A 86 -6.01 -3.73 4.86
CA LEU A 86 -6.72 -2.79 3.99
C LEU A 86 -7.80 -3.48 3.18
N ASN A 87 -8.95 -2.85 3.06
CA ASN A 87 -9.94 -3.18 2.06
C ASN A 87 -9.54 -2.60 0.71
N ARG A 88 -9.00 -1.39 0.74
CA ARG A 88 -8.66 -0.65 -0.47
C ARG A 88 -7.61 0.42 -0.17
N LEU A 89 -6.78 0.67 -1.17
CA LEU A 89 -5.88 1.82 -1.17
C LEU A 89 -6.04 2.49 -2.52
N GLY A 90 -6.54 3.71 -2.53
CA GLY A 90 -6.80 4.44 -3.76
C GLY A 90 -6.05 5.75 -3.82
N PHE A 91 -5.89 6.26 -5.03
CA PHE A 91 -5.19 7.51 -5.30
C PHE A 91 -6.02 8.34 -6.25
N GLN A 92 -6.14 9.64 -5.97
CA GLN A 92 -6.88 10.56 -6.81
C GLN A 92 -6.13 11.88 -6.95
N ARG A 93 -6.24 12.48 -8.12
CA ARG A 93 -5.75 13.85 -8.33
C ARG A 93 -6.73 14.81 -7.68
N ASP A 94 -6.22 15.75 -6.89
CA ASP A 94 -7.00 16.77 -6.23
C ASP A 94 -6.29 18.12 -6.41
N GLY A 95 -6.60 18.80 -7.52
CA GLY A 95 -5.89 20.02 -7.89
C GLY A 95 -4.42 19.74 -8.15
N SER A 96 -3.55 20.41 -7.41
CA SER A 96 -2.10 20.19 -7.49
C SER A 96 -1.61 19.11 -6.54
N HIS A 97 -2.53 18.48 -5.82
CA HIS A 97 -2.21 17.47 -4.81
C HIS A 97 -2.68 16.09 -5.22
N VAL A 98 -2.25 15.09 -4.46
CA VAL A 98 -2.73 13.71 -4.59
C VAL A 98 -3.43 13.34 -3.30
N ARG A 99 -4.64 12.82 -3.44
CA ARG A 99 -5.39 12.29 -2.31
C ARG A 99 -5.15 10.80 -2.24
N VAL A 100 -4.71 10.31 -1.09
CA VAL A 100 -4.50 8.89 -0.84
C VAL A 100 -5.57 8.43 0.13
N ASP A 101 -6.35 7.44 -0.28
CA ASP A 101 -7.49 6.96 0.48
C ASP A 101 -7.20 5.57 1.02
N PHE A 102 -7.07 5.48 2.34
CA PHE A 102 -6.87 4.21 3.05
C PHE A 102 -8.20 3.74 3.61
N GLU A 103 -8.62 2.57 3.23
CA GLU A 103 -9.84 1.95 3.75
C GLU A 103 -9.45 0.65 4.45
N SER A 104 -9.68 0.58 5.75
CA SER A 104 -9.24 -0.51 6.62
C SER A 104 -10.41 -1.43 6.96
N HIS A 105 -10.12 -2.72 7.19
CA HIS A 105 -11.10 -3.68 7.70
C HIS A 105 -11.66 -3.29 9.06
N MET A 106 -10.88 -2.59 9.86
CA MET A 106 -11.27 -2.19 11.21
C MET A 106 -11.92 -0.81 11.25
N ASP A 107 -12.39 -0.34 10.11
CA ASP A 107 -13.01 0.98 9.97
C ASP A 107 -12.07 2.11 10.40
N ARG A 108 -10.78 1.86 10.32
CA ARG A 108 -9.73 2.85 10.44
C ARG A 108 -9.27 3.23 9.04
N GLY A 109 -8.41 4.18 8.93
CA GLY A 109 -7.94 4.64 7.65
C GLY A 109 -8.24 6.09 7.51
N GLY A 110 -8.56 6.54 6.32
CA GLY A 110 -8.89 7.92 6.05
C GLY A 110 -8.15 8.46 4.85
N GLU A 111 -8.33 9.72 4.59
CA GLU A 111 -7.74 10.38 3.44
C GLU A 111 -6.50 11.17 3.85
N VAL A 112 -5.48 11.09 3.01
CA VAL A 112 -4.26 11.88 3.18
C VAL A 112 -4.10 12.76 1.95
N LEU A 113 -3.89 14.03 2.16
CA LEU A 113 -3.65 14.98 1.07
C LEU A 113 -2.17 15.37 1.09
N CYS A 114 -1.47 15.12 -0.02
CA CYS A 114 -0.04 15.37 -0.13
C CYS A 114 0.30 15.88 -1.52
N LYS A 115 1.54 16.35 -1.69
CA LYS A 115 1.97 16.88 -2.99
C LYS A 115 2.32 15.76 -3.95
N GLU A 116 2.95 14.71 -3.46
CA GLU A 116 3.33 13.59 -4.32
C GLU A 116 3.46 12.30 -3.52
N VAL A 117 3.28 11.20 -4.22
CA VAL A 117 3.43 9.84 -3.67
C VAL A 117 4.45 9.12 -4.53
N LEU A 118 5.34 8.37 -3.90
CA LEU A 118 6.31 7.57 -4.64
C LEU A 118 6.48 6.19 -4.03
N VAL A 119 6.81 5.23 -4.87
CA VAL A 119 7.26 3.91 -4.43
C VAL A 119 8.73 4.03 -4.09
N LYS A 120 9.06 3.96 -2.82
CA LYS A 120 10.44 4.10 -2.35
C LYS A 120 11.23 2.82 -2.55
N SER A 121 10.60 1.68 -2.30
CA SER A 121 11.23 0.37 -2.51
C SER A 121 10.18 -0.72 -2.62
N VAL A 122 10.56 -1.80 -3.28
CA VAL A 122 9.77 -3.05 -3.34
C VAL A 122 10.75 -4.18 -3.09
N LEU A 123 10.55 -4.94 -2.01
CA LEU A 123 11.45 -6.01 -1.61
C LEU A 123 10.65 -7.28 -1.40
N PRO A 124 11.21 -8.45 -1.78
CA PRO A 124 10.53 -9.72 -1.51
C PRO A 124 10.29 -9.90 -0.02
N TYR A 125 9.13 -10.41 0.33
CA TYR A 125 8.79 -10.71 1.72
C TYR A 125 8.66 -12.22 1.89
N ILE A 126 9.55 -12.81 2.68
CA ILE A 126 9.59 -14.25 2.88
C ILE A 126 8.81 -14.60 4.13
N THR A 127 7.54 -14.96 3.95
CA THR A 127 6.63 -15.21 5.07
C THR A 127 6.85 -16.55 5.75
N GLY A 128 7.32 -17.54 5.01
CA GLY A 128 7.46 -18.90 5.53
C GLY A 128 8.79 -19.17 6.24
N ALA A 129 9.73 -18.27 6.12
CA ALA A 129 11.10 -18.52 6.58
C ALA A 129 11.23 -18.55 8.11
N ARG A 130 10.25 -18.04 8.79
CA ARG A 130 10.28 -17.96 10.25
C ARG A 130 9.52 -19.06 10.94
N SER A 131 9.01 -19.96 10.20
CA SER A 131 8.22 -21.06 10.77
C SER A 131 9.09 -21.99 11.61
#